data_2c2bc09814ba66f908b3af53c653e45d
#
_entry.id   2c2bc09814ba66f908b3af53c653e45d
#
_cell.length_a   1.000
_cell.length_b   1.000
_cell.length_c   1.000
_cell.angle_alpha   90.00
_cell.angle_beta   90.00
_cell.angle_gamma   90.00
#
_symmetry.space_group_name_H-M   'P 1'
#
loop_
_entity.id
_entity.type
_entity.pdbx_description
1 polymer ?
#
loop_
_entity_poly.entity_id
_entity_poly.type
_entity_poly.pdbx_seq_one_letter_code
_entity_poly.pdbx_strand_id
1 'polypeptide(L)'
;MKWSYWISLYIRTHCVARGLRPLTLVAYEDSLKQFSEWIRVTRKELPPDAVAARDVLEYLQHLREARRNGDSAVNRQLVILRSFYRAIVAMGHLEPAANPLNGFPSVKAVPRKLPVSLDPDQVSTLLAAPASDTVIGLRDGALLALLYGTGIRASECASLSCGAVDLVRLTITVNGKGGHERCIPLNPQLAGVLKIYADARGPALPTAPFFRSRFGKPLSRAAIYERVRSWGRRSRIGVPLSPHRMRHTFATHLVRAGVGLVTIRDLLGHRQITSTQIYLHVTAEDLKAAAARHPIGALLATVEHLLPAGRLPFQRARGFASSG
;
A
#
# COMPACT_ATOMS: atom_id res chain seq x y z
N MET A 1 -28.52 -19.48 -18.42
CA MET A 1 -27.16 -20.03 -18.05
C MET A 1 -26.87 -19.72 -16.58
N LYS A 2 -26.06 -20.57 -15.88
CA LYS A 2 -25.71 -20.37 -14.45
C LYS A 2 -24.72 -19.21 -14.24
N TRP A 3 -24.79 -18.53 -13.14
CA TRP A 3 -23.87 -17.45 -12.74
C TRP A 3 -22.39 -17.85 -12.82
N SER A 4 -22.07 -19.07 -12.41
CA SER A 4 -20.68 -19.60 -12.44
C SER A 4 -20.07 -19.57 -13.84
N TYR A 5 -20.86 -19.86 -14.89
CA TYR A 5 -20.42 -19.77 -16.29
C TYR A 5 -20.07 -18.31 -16.66
N TRP A 6 -20.99 -17.37 -16.39
CA TRP A 6 -20.82 -15.97 -16.73
C TRP A 6 -19.65 -15.31 -16.00
N ILE A 7 -19.47 -15.63 -14.72
CA ILE A 7 -18.34 -15.16 -13.93
C ILE A 7 -17.02 -15.71 -14.50
N SER A 8 -16.97 -17.00 -14.80
CA SER A 8 -15.79 -17.64 -15.39
C SER A 8 -15.45 -17.04 -16.76
N LEU A 9 -16.43 -16.84 -17.61
CA LEU A 9 -16.28 -16.20 -18.92
C LEU A 9 -15.70 -14.78 -18.78
N TYR A 10 -16.30 -13.97 -17.93
CA TYR A 10 -15.83 -12.62 -17.67
C TYR A 10 -14.39 -12.57 -17.16
N ILE A 11 -14.06 -13.38 -16.17
CA ILE A 11 -12.72 -13.41 -15.57
C ILE A 11 -11.69 -13.91 -16.60
N ARG A 12 -11.93 -15.05 -17.23
CA ARG A 12 -10.96 -15.71 -18.12
C ARG A 12 -10.78 -14.99 -19.46
N THR A 13 -11.84 -14.39 -19.99
CA THR A 13 -11.79 -13.76 -21.31
C THR A 13 -11.51 -12.25 -21.16
N HIS A 14 -12.44 -11.49 -20.56
CA HIS A 14 -12.36 -10.04 -20.52
C HIS A 14 -11.26 -9.52 -19.57
N CYS A 15 -11.20 -10.04 -18.34
CA CYS A 15 -10.27 -9.54 -17.36
C CYS A 15 -8.83 -9.95 -17.65
N VAL A 16 -8.61 -11.17 -18.11
CA VAL A 16 -7.27 -11.67 -18.49
C VAL A 16 -6.79 -10.95 -19.75
N ALA A 17 -7.61 -10.80 -20.80
CA ALA A 17 -7.25 -10.05 -22.00
C ALA A 17 -6.87 -8.58 -21.71
N ARG A 18 -7.44 -7.97 -20.67
CA ARG A 18 -7.07 -6.63 -20.21
C ARG A 18 -5.84 -6.60 -19.30
N GLY A 19 -5.17 -7.71 -19.09
CA GLY A 19 -3.96 -7.80 -18.25
C GLY A 19 -4.21 -7.45 -16.79
N LEU A 20 -5.40 -7.74 -16.25
CA LEU A 20 -5.67 -7.51 -14.84
C LEU A 20 -4.84 -8.45 -13.97
N ARG A 21 -4.33 -7.94 -12.85
CA ARG A 21 -3.48 -8.69 -11.92
C ARG A 21 -4.24 -9.82 -11.22
N PRO A 22 -3.57 -10.95 -10.89
CA PRO A 22 -4.21 -12.09 -10.22
C PRO A 22 -5.05 -11.71 -8.99
N LEU A 23 -4.55 -10.85 -8.10
CA LEU A 23 -5.30 -10.39 -6.93
C LEU A 23 -6.54 -9.56 -7.30
N THR A 24 -6.53 -8.87 -8.44
CA THR A 24 -7.70 -8.14 -8.94
C THR A 24 -8.73 -9.12 -9.49
N LEU A 25 -8.28 -10.17 -10.19
CA LEU A 25 -9.15 -11.24 -10.70
C LEU A 25 -9.90 -11.92 -9.56
N VAL A 26 -9.17 -12.35 -8.52
CA VAL A 26 -9.76 -12.95 -7.32
C VAL A 26 -10.78 -12.01 -6.67
N ALA A 27 -10.43 -10.74 -6.49
CA ALA A 27 -11.33 -9.77 -5.87
C ALA A 27 -12.59 -9.50 -6.71
N TYR A 28 -12.49 -9.56 -8.03
CA TYR A 28 -13.65 -9.41 -8.93
C TYR A 28 -14.52 -10.65 -8.89
N GLU A 29 -13.91 -11.82 -8.94
CA GLU A 29 -14.60 -13.10 -8.83
C GLU A 29 -15.38 -13.22 -7.52
N ASP A 30 -14.74 -12.93 -6.38
CA ASP A 30 -15.37 -12.94 -5.06
C ASP A 30 -16.55 -11.96 -4.97
N SER A 31 -16.39 -10.76 -5.51
CA SER A 31 -17.46 -9.76 -5.55
C SER A 31 -18.66 -10.22 -6.37
N LEU A 32 -18.43 -10.84 -7.53
CA LEU A 32 -19.49 -11.37 -8.38
C LEU A 32 -20.16 -12.60 -7.77
N LYS A 33 -19.39 -13.48 -7.12
CA LYS A 33 -19.93 -14.62 -6.35
C LYS A 33 -20.84 -14.15 -5.21
N GLN A 34 -20.45 -13.08 -4.49
CA GLN A 34 -21.31 -12.50 -3.44
C GLN A 34 -22.62 -11.99 -4.00
N PHE A 35 -22.60 -11.29 -5.14
CA PHE A 35 -23.82 -10.82 -5.79
C PHE A 35 -24.67 -11.98 -6.27
N SER A 36 -24.09 -12.97 -6.94
CA SER A 36 -24.81 -14.15 -7.44
C SER A 36 -25.46 -14.95 -6.31
N GLU A 37 -24.80 -15.08 -5.16
CA GLU A 37 -25.36 -15.76 -3.99
C GLU A 37 -26.52 -14.98 -3.39
N TRP A 38 -26.42 -13.64 -3.31
CA TRP A 38 -27.53 -12.81 -2.89
C TRP A 38 -28.75 -12.94 -3.82
N ILE A 39 -28.53 -12.91 -5.16
CA ILE A 39 -29.57 -13.12 -6.16
C ILE A 39 -30.20 -14.51 -5.97
N ARG A 40 -29.40 -15.56 -5.78
CA ARG A 40 -29.87 -16.92 -5.58
C ARG A 40 -30.84 -17.02 -4.40
N VAL A 41 -30.52 -16.36 -3.31
CA VAL A 41 -31.33 -16.39 -2.08
C VAL A 41 -32.59 -15.54 -2.21
N THR A 42 -32.49 -14.36 -2.81
CA THR A 42 -33.57 -13.36 -2.83
C THR A 42 -34.49 -13.46 -4.05
N ARG A 43 -33.99 -14.01 -5.17
CA ARG A 43 -34.68 -14.04 -6.47
C ARG A 43 -34.82 -15.44 -7.08
N LYS A 44 -34.67 -16.52 -6.29
CA LYS A 44 -34.81 -17.92 -6.76
C LYS A 44 -33.97 -18.21 -8.02
N GLU A 45 -32.66 -17.94 -7.92
CA GLU A 45 -31.71 -18.23 -9.01
C GLU A 45 -31.92 -17.45 -10.33
N LEU A 46 -32.36 -16.22 -10.26
CA LEU A 46 -32.49 -15.34 -11.42
C LEU A 46 -31.15 -15.31 -12.21
N PRO A 47 -31.16 -15.62 -13.55
CA PRO A 47 -29.93 -15.61 -14.33
C PRO A 47 -29.45 -14.17 -14.59
N PRO A 48 -28.15 -13.99 -14.93
CA PRO A 48 -27.55 -12.65 -15.12
C PRO A 48 -28.27 -11.77 -16.15
N ASP A 49 -28.79 -12.37 -17.21
CA ASP A 49 -29.53 -11.71 -18.31
C ASP A 49 -30.95 -11.27 -17.93
N ALA A 50 -31.49 -11.78 -16.84
CA ALA A 50 -32.81 -11.40 -16.32
C ALA A 50 -32.76 -10.44 -15.13
N VAL A 51 -31.57 -10.06 -14.65
CA VAL A 51 -31.40 -9.11 -13.55
C VAL A 51 -31.83 -7.71 -13.98
N ALA A 52 -32.69 -7.08 -13.19
CA ALA A 52 -33.15 -5.71 -13.42
C ALA A 52 -32.38 -4.69 -12.56
N ALA A 53 -32.46 -3.41 -12.92
CA ALA A 53 -31.86 -2.32 -12.15
C ALA A 53 -32.31 -2.29 -10.68
N ARG A 54 -33.57 -2.62 -10.41
CA ARG A 54 -34.13 -2.74 -9.05
C ARG A 54 -33.38 -3.76 -8.20
N ASP A 55 -32.98 -4.90 -8.78
CA ASP A 55 -32.30 -5.97 -8.06
C ASP A 55 -30.89 -5.50 -7.63
N VAL A 56 -30.24 -4.72 -8.49
CA VAL A 56 -28.96 -4.09 -8.13
C VAL A 56 -29.15 -3.06 -7.02
N LEU A 57 -30.20 -2.22 -7.07
CA LEU A 57 -30.49 -1.24 -6.01
C LEU A 57 -30.71 -1.91 -4.67
N GLU A 58 -31.55 -2.95 -4.62
CA GLU A 58 -31.81 -3.71 -3.40
C GLU A 58 -30.55 -4.41 -2.86
N TYR A 59 -29.69 -4.93 -3.73
CA TYR A 59 -28.40 -5.47 -3.33
C TYR A 59 -27.50 -4.41 -2.71
N LEU A 60 -27.40 -3.21 -3.32
CA LEU A 60 -26.60 -2.12 -2.75
C LEU A 60 -27.15 -1.64 -1.40
N GLN A 61 -28.48 -1.64 -1.24
CA GLN A 61 -29.14 -1.38 0.03
C GLN A 61 -28.80 -2.46 1.07
N HIS A 62 -28.90 -3.75 0.70
CA HIS A 62 -28.50 -4.87 1.55
C HIS A 62 -27.03 -4.75 2.03
N LEU A 63 -26.12 -4.34 1.15
CA LEU A 63 -24.73 -4.12 1.52
C LEU A 63 -24.57 -3.03 2.59
N ARG A 64 -25.39 -1.98 2.53
CA ARG A 64 -25.36 -0.87 3.50
C ARG A 64 -25.99 -1.26 4.83
N GLU A 65 -27.18 -1.81 4.81
CA GLU A 65 -28.01 -2.04 5.99
C GLU A 65 -27.63 -3.34 6.72
N ALA A 66 -27.66 -4.46 6.01
CA ALA A 66 -27.42 -5.78 6.62
C ALA A 66 -25.94 -6.04 6.85
N ARG A 67 -25.06 -5.64 5.89
CA ARG A 67 -23.62 -5.88 6.00
C ARG A 67 -22.83 -4.69 6.56
N ARG A 68 -23.48 -3.56 6.79
CA ARG A 68 -22.87 -2.31 7.31
C ARG A 68 -21.62 -1.87 6.51
N ASN A 69 -21.64 -2.10 5.22
CA ASN A 69 -20.53 -1.71 4.34
C ASN A 69 -20.53 -0.18 4.15
N GLY A 70 -19.36 0.42 4.28
CA GLY A 70 -19.20 1.85 3.96
C GLY A 70 -19.29 2.12 2.45
N ASP A 71 -19.58 3.39 2.09
CA ASP A 71 -19.80 3.83 0.69
C ASP A 71 -18.70 3.43 -0.28
N SER A 72 -17.44 3.39 0.17
CA SER A 72 -16.31 2.96 -0.66
C SER A 72 -16.41 1.50 -1.09
N ALA A 73 -16.91 0.63 -0.20
CA ALA A 73 -17.12 -0.79 -0.51
C ALA A 73 -18.32 -0.98 -1.44
N VAL A 74 -19.41 -0.24 -1.20
CA VAL A 74 -20.61 -0.24 -2.07
C VAL A 74 -20.26 0.26 -3.47
N ASN A 75 -19.53 1.38 -3.58
CA ASN A 75 -19.05 1.91 -4.86
C ASN A 75 -18.14 0.93 -5.60
N ARG A 76 -17.24 0.25 -4.89
CA ARG A 76 -16.39 -0.78 -5.48
C ARG A 76 -17.22 -1.91 -6.06
N GLN A 77 -18.25 -2.36 -5.35
CA GLN A 77 -19.14 -3.41 -5.82
C GLN A 77 -19.88 -2.98 -7.09
N LEU A 78 -20.42 -1.75 -7.12
CA LEU A 78 -21.07 -1.20 -8.29
C LEU A 78 -20.13 -1.09 -9.50
N VAL A 79 -18.88 -0.67 -9.30
CA VAL A 79 -17.86 -0.60 -10.36
C VAL A 79 -17.59 -1.99 -10.95
N ILE A 80 -17.52 -3.02 -10.12
CA ILE A 80 -17.29 -4.41 -10.57
C ILE A 80 -18.50 -4.91 -11.37
N LEU A 81 -19.72 -4.70 -10.87
CA LEU A 81 -20.96 -5.06 -11.58
C LEU A 81 -21.06 -4.34 -12.94
N ARG A 82 -20.75 -3.05 -12.98
CA ARG A 82 -20.70 -2.30 -14.26
C ARG A 82 -19.68 -2.87 -15.23
N SER A 83 -18.51 -3.21 -14.75
CA SER A 83 -17.46 -3.83 -15.58
C SER A 83 -17.91 -5.18 -16.13
N PHE A 84 -18.57 -5.99 -15.28
CA PHE A 84 -19.11 -7.28 -15.67
C PHE A 84 -20.18 -7.15 -16.75
N TYR A 85 -21.24 -6.37 -16.53
CA TYR A 85 -22.33 -6.22 -17.50
C TYR A 85 -21.88 -5.57 -18.81
N ARG A 86 -21.00 -4.58 -18.77
CA ARG A 86 -20.39 -4.01 -19.99
C ARG A 86 -19.60 -5.04 -20.79
N ALA A 87 -18.88 -5.91 -20.11
CA ALA A 87 -18.12 -6.97 -20.78
C ALA A 87 -19.04 -8.00 -21.43
N ILE A 88 -20.11 -8.41 -20.75
CA ILE A 88 -21.10 -9.35 -21.28
C ILE A 88 -21.79 -8.79 -22.54
N VAL A 89 -22.16 -7.51 -22.53
CA VAL A 89 -22.67 -6.79 -23.70
C VAL A 89 -21.62 -6.75 -24.82
N ALA A 90 -20.39 -6.37 -24.52
CA ALA A 90 -19.31 -6.29 -25.51
C ALA A 90 -18.95 -7.64 -26.14
N MET A 91 -19.18 -8.74 -25.44
CA MET A 91 -19.01 -10.10 -25.94
C MET A 91 -20.24 -10.64 -26.72
N GLY A 92 -21.29 -9.83 -26.91
CA GLY A 92 -22.51 -10.21 -27.64
C GLY A 92 -23.42 -11.19 -26.89
N HIS A 93 -23.26 -11.33 -25.58
CA HIS A 93 -24.09 -12.24 -24.77
C HIS A 93 -25.28 -11.58 -24.09
N LEU A 94 -25.37 -10.26 -24.16
CA LEU A 94 -26.49 -9.47 -23.62
C LEU A 94 -26.72 -8.28 -24.52
N GLU A 95 -27.97 -7.98 -24.85
CA GLU A 95 -28.34 -6.79 -25.58
C GLU A 95 -28.05 -5.51 -24.72
N PRO A 96 -27.56 -4.43 -25.33
CA PRO A 96 -27.26 -3.19 -24.61
C PRO A 96 -28.44 -2.66 -23.78
N ALA A 97 -29.67 -2.79 -24.28
CA ALA A 97 -30.90 -2.35 -23.60
C ALA A 97 -31.23 -3.22 -22.37
N ALA A 98 -30.80 -4.48 -22.36
CA ALA A 98 -31.00 -5.41 -21.23
C ALA A 98 -29.95 -5.26 -20.13
N ASN A 99 -28.95 -4.39 -20.27
CA ASN A 99 -27.96 -4.13 -19.23
C ASN A 99 -28.59 -3.39 -18.03
N PRO A 100 -28.72 -4.01 -16.84
CA PRO A 100 -29.40 -3.42 -15.69
C PRO A 100 -28.70 -2.16 -15.15
N LEU A 101 -27.49 -1.90 -15.60
CA LEU A 101 -26.67 -0.75 -15.19
C LEU A 101 -26.51 0.31 -16.28
N ASN A 102 -27.26 0.17 -17.38
CA ASN A 102 -27.35 1.22 -18.40
C ASN A 102 -28.07 2.45 -17.80
N GLY A 103 -27.42 3.63 -17.85
CA GLY A 103 -27.94 4.84 -17.20
C GLY A 103 -28.00 4.80 -15.67
N PHE A 104 -27.56 3.71 -15.02
CA PHE A 104 -27.62 3.58 -13.56
C PHE A 104 -26.77 4.67 -12.89
N PRO A 105 -27.33 5.44 -11.91
CA PRO A 105 -26.61 6.53 -11.29
C PRO A 105 -25.38 6.07 -10.54
N SER A 106 -24.36 6.92 -10.48
CA SER A 106 -23.23 6.70 -9.59
C SER A 106 -23.71 6.81 -8.15
N VAL A 107 -23.24 5.91 -7.28
CA VAL A 107 -23.41 6.14 -5.84
C VAL A 107 -22.67 7.43 -5.49
N LYS A 108 -23.38 8.38 -4.87
CA LYS A 108 -22.77 9.65 -4.44
C LYS A 108 -21.49 9.35 -3.67
N ALA A 109 -20.37 9.82 -4.15
CA ALA A 109 -19.14 9.77 -3.39
C ALA A 109 -19.31 10.65 -2.15
N VAL A 110 -19.36 10.03 -0.98
CA VAL A 110 -19.22 10.82 0.25
C VAL A 110 -17.84 11.47 0.19
N PRO A 111 -17.74 12.79 0.48
CA PRO A 111 -16.45 13.45 0.52
C PRO A 111 -15.50 12.62 1.36
N ARG A 112 -14.39 12.16 0.77
CA ARG A 112 -13.39 11.42 1.52
C ARG A 112 -12.95 12.31 2.66
N LYS A 113 -13.25 11.93 3.90
CA LYS A 113 -12.56 12.53 5.05
C LYS A 113 -11.08 12.45 4.75
N LEU A 114 -10.40 13.58 4.78
CA LEU A 114 -8.95 13.60 4.59
C LEU A 114 -8.34 12.56 5.54
N PRO A 115 -7.49 11.68 5.04
CA PRO A 115 -6.88 10.68 5.90
C PRO A 115 -6.13 11.41 7.01
N VAL A 116 -6.41 11.09 8.25
CA VAL A 116 -5.72 11.68 9.40
C VAL A 116 -4.28 11.18 9.39
N SER A 117 -3.31 12.07 9.25
CA SER A 117 -1.90 11.78 9.46
C SER A 117 -1.60 11.72 10.96
N LEU A 118 -0.62 10.92 11.36
CA LEU A 118 -0.07 10.98 12.71
C LEU A 118 0.68 12.32 12.90
N ASP A 119 0.64 12.84 14.10
CA ASP A 119 1.55 13.92 14.49
C ASP A 119 2.96 13.37 14.84
N PRO A 120 3.99 14.23 14.96
CA PRO A 120 5.35 13.78 15.28
C PRO A 120 5.46 13.02 16.60
N ASP A 121 4.72 13.39 17.64
CA ASP A 121 4.77 12.75 18.95
C ASP A 121 4.18 11.33 18.89
N GLN A 122 3.08 11.17 18.16
CA GLN A 122 2.49 9.85 17.89
C GLN A 122 3.46 8.95 17.10
N VAL A 123 4.19 9.50 16.14
CA VAL A 123 5.21 8.76 15.39
C VAL A 123 6.36 8.37 16.30
N SER A 124 6.87 9.28 17.12
CA SER A 124 7.93 8.99 18.09
C SER A 124 7.53 7.88 19.05
N THR A 125 6.35 7.98 19.64
CA THR A 125 5.76 6.93 20.51
C THR A 125 5.64 5.58 19.80
N LEU A 126 5.22 5.58 18.53
CA LEU A 126 5.10 4.36 17.73
C LEU A 126 6.45 3.70 17.46
N LEU A 127 7.46 4.50 17.10
CA LEU A 127 8.80 4.00 16.79
C LEU A 127 9.55 3.50 18.03
N ALA A 128 9.26 4.07 19.20
CA ALA A 128 9.83 3.66 20.48
C ALA A 128 9.20 2.38 21.08
N ALA A 129 8.02 1.99 20.61
CA ALA A 129 7.24 0.92 21.24
C ALA A 129 7.81 -0.51 21.08
N PRO A 130 8.46 -0.90 19.95
CA PRO A 130 9.05 -2.23 19.82
C PRO A 130 10.25 -2.41 20.74
N ALA A 131 10.34 -3.57 21.41
CA ALA A 131 11.48 -3.91 22.25
C ALA A 131 12.78 -4.00 21.43
N SER A 132 13.88 -3.47 21.98
CA SER A 132 15.19 -3.45 21.31
C SER A 132 16.11 -4.60 21.71
N ASP A 133 15.71 -5.42 22.66
CA ASP A 133 16.46 -6.55 23.22
C ASP A 133 16.20 -7.88 22.49
N THR A 134 15.28 -7.90 21.54
CA THR A 134 14.93 -9.10 20.77
C THR A 134 15.01 -8.85 19.26
N VAL A 135 15.44 -9.86 18.49
CA VAL A 135 15.48 -9.79 17.02
C VAL A 135 14.10 -9.46 16.42
N ILE A 136 13.03 -9.94 17.06
CA ILE A 136 11.65 -9.66 16.64
C ILE A 136 11.29 -8.20 16.90
N GLY A 137 11.66 -7.66 18.04
CA GLY A 137 11.44 -6.25 18.37
C GLY A 137 12.25 -5.33 17.47
N LEU A 138 13.54 -5.61 17.27
CA LEU A 138 14.37 -4.88 16.32
C LEU A 138 13.83 -4.92 14.90
N ARG A 139 13.33 -6.09 14.45
CA ARG A 139 12.63 -6.22 13.17
C ARG A 139 11.41 -5.31 13.08
N ASP A 140 10.57 -5.33 14.10
CA ASP A 140 9.32 -4.56 14.09
C ASP A 140 9.61 -3.05 14.16
N GLY A 141 10.62 -2.63 14.92
CA GLY A 141 11.13 -1.25 14.93
C GLY A 141 11.64 -0.81 13.55
N ALA A 142 12.50 -1.63 12.94
CA ALA A 142 13.02 -1.39 11.59
C ALA A 142 11.90 -1.36 10.53
N LEU A 143 10.90 -2.23 10.66
CA LEU A 143 9.72 -2.27 9.79
C LEU A 143 8.90 -0.97 9.87
N LEU A 144 8.59 -0.52 11.08
CA LEU A 144 7.85 0.72 11.31
C LEU A 144 8.63 1.93 10.81
N ALA A 145 9.93 2.00 11.14
CA ALA A 145 10.80 3.07 10.69
C ALA A 145 10.91 3.13 9.15
N LEU A 146 11.05 1.99 8.49
CA LEU A 146 11.10 1.92 7.02
C LEU A 146 9.79 2.38 6.38
N LEU A 147 8.63 1.88 6.86
CA LEU A 147 7.33 2.26 6.32
C LEU A 147 7.06 3.76 6.48
N TYR A 148 7.43 4.35 7.61
CA TYR A 148 7.29 5.78 7.86
C TYR A 148 8.34 6.60 7.11
N GLY A 149 9.61 6.21 7.14
CA GLY A 149 10.71 7.01 6.60
C GLY A 149 10.84 6.99 5.07
N THR A 150 10.16 6.05 4.40
CA THR A 150 10.19 5.91 2.92
C THR A 150 8.83 5.94 2.26
N GLY A 151 7.77 5.73 3.03
CA GLY A 151 6.41 5.66 2.49
C GLY A 151 6.18 4.49 1.53
N ILE A 152 6.99 3.43 1.51
CA ILE A 152 6.79 2.27 0.63
C ILE A 152 5.48 1.54 0.92
N ARG A 153 4.96 0.81 -0.07
CA ARG A 153 3.75 0.01 0.10
C ARG A 153 4.05 -1.25 0.92
N ALA A 154 3.07 -1.74 1.66
CA ALA A 154 3.20 -3.01 2.40
C ALA A 154 3.59 -4.19 1.48
N SER A 155 3.15 -4.20 0.22
CA SER A 155 3.56 -5.21 -0.75
C SER A 155 5.01 -5.08 -1.18
N GLU A 156 5.51 -3.86 -1.35
CA GLU A 156 6.90 -3.57 -1.67
C GLU A 156 7.80 -3.96 -0.49
N CYS A 157 7.38 -3.62 0.73
CA CYS A 157 8.07 -4.03 1.96
C CYS A 157 8.10 -5.57 2.13
N ALA A 158 7.00 -6.27 1.82
CA ALA A 158 6.91 -7.73 1.92
C ALA A 158 7.84 -8.45 0.94
N SER A 159 8.08 -7.86 -0.24
CA SER A 159 8.95 -8.41 -1.28
C SER A 159 10.39 -7.91 -1.21
N LEU A 160 10.73 -7.08 -0.22
CA LEU A 160 12.07 -6.51 -0.09
C LEU A 160 13.09 -7.61 0.24
N SER A 161 14.09 -7.78 -0.63
CA SER A 161 15.19 -8.72 -0.42
C SER A 161 16.39 -8.03 0.26
N CYS A 162 17.32 -8.83 0.75
CA CYS A 162 18.54 -8.31 1.37
C CYS A 162 19.41 -7.55 0.38
N GLY A 163 19.54 -8.03 -0.85
CA GLY A 163 20.30 -7.37 -1.92
C GLY A 163 19.66 -6.09 -2.43
N ALA A 164 18.36 -5.87 -2.14
CA ALA A 164 17.66 -4.64 -2.49
C ALA A 164 17.86 -3.51 -1.47
N VAL A 165 18.55 -3.79 -0.34
CA VAL A 165 18.85 -2.81 0.71
C VAL A 165 20.35 -2.53 0.70
N ASP A 166 20.74 -1.41 0.11
CA ASP A 166 22.14 -0.95 0.09
C ASP A 166 22.37 0.08 1.19
N LEU A 167 22.90 -0.37 2.31
CA LEU A 167 23.18 0.47 3.48
C LEU A 167 24.45 1.32 3.31
N VAL A 168 25.30 1.00 2.33
CA VAL A 168 26.50 1.80 2.01
C VAL A 168 26.12 2.99 1.15
N ARG A 169 25.31 2.75 0.09
CA ARG A 169 24.81 3.82 -0.78
C ARG A 169 23.60 4.54 -0.21
N LEU A 170 23.08 4.10 0.93
CA LEU A 170 21.88 4.63 1.58
C LEU A 170 20.67 4.59 0.64
N THR A 171 20.38 3.45 0.05
CA THR A 171 19.27 3.27 -0.88
C THR A 171 18.55 1.94 -0.69
N ILE A 172 17.27 1.91 -1.06
CA ILE A 172 16.53 0.67 -1.28
C ILE A 172 15.96 0.64 -2.69
N THR A 173 15.97 -0.53 -3.30
CA THR A 173 15.30 -0.76 -4.59
C THR A 173 14.00 -1.51 -4.36
N VAL A 174 12.89 -0.99 -4.84
CA VAL A 174 11.56 -1.59 -4.70
C VAL A 174 10.89 -1.79 -6.04
N ASN A 175 10.22 -2.93 -6.18
CA ASN A 175 9.43 -3.28 -7.37
C ASN A 175 8.01 -2.72 -7.26
N GLY A 176 7.70 -1.73 -8.07
CA GLY A 176 6.39 -1.10 -8.15
C GLY A 176 5.36 -1.89 -8.97
N LYS A 177 4.18 -1.29 -9.13
CA LYS A 177 3.11 -1.86 -9.95
C LYS A 177 3.55 -1.93 -11.42
N GLY A 178 3.59 -3.13 -12.02
CA GLY A 178 3.94 -3.37 -13.43
C GLY A 178 5.42 -3.68 -13.66
N GLY A 179 6.16 -4.13 -12.62
CA GLY A 179 7.56 -4.52 -12.77
C GLY A 179 8.54 -3.33 -12.84
N HIS A 180 8.07 -2.10 -12.66
CA HIS A 180 8.97 -0.95 -12.63
C HIS A 180 9.69 -0.89 -11.30
N GLU A 181 10.99 -0.94 -11.35
CA GLU A 181 11.86 -0.70 -10.21
C GLU A 181 12.01 0.80 -9.96
N ARG A 182 12.12 1.17 -8.69
CA ARG A 182 12.56 2.49 -8.30
C ARG A 182 13.52 2.41 -7.12
N CYS A 183 14.51 3.27 -7.14
CA CYS A 183 15.45 3.46 -6.06
C CYS A 183 14.92 4.56 -5.13
N ILE A 184 14.91 4.29 -3.83
CA ILE A 184 14.47 5.24 -2.81
C ILE A 184 15.66 5.52 -1.90
N PRO A 185 16.10 6.79 -1.77
CA PRO A 185 17.16 7.16 -0.85
C PRO A 185 16.70 6.98 0.60
N LEU A 186 17.63 6.57 1.45
CA LEU A 186 17.44 6.42 2.88
C LEU A 186 18.07 7.59 3.63
N ASN A 187 17.37 8.07 4.63
CA ASN A 187 17.97 8.93 5.65
C ASN A 187 19.04 8.11 6.41
N PRO A 188 20.22 8.69 6.74
CA PRO A 188 21.30 7.96 7.45
C PRO A 188 20.87 7.31 8.77
N GLN A 189 20.03 7.98 9.56
CA GLN A 189 19.52 7.44 10.82
C GLN A 189 18.61 6.22 10.57
N LEU A 190 17.75 6.28 9.55
CA LEU A 190 16.93 5.14 9.14
C LEU A 190 17.82 3.97 8.69
N ALA A 191 18.87 4.23 7.91
CA ALA A 191 19.81 3.19 7.49
C ALA A 191 20.51 2.54 8.71
N GLY A 192 20.83 3.34 9.76
CA GLY A 192 21.35 2.83 11.04
C GLY A 192 20.39 1.84 11.71
N VAL A 193 19.11 2.17 11.79
CA VAL A 193 18.08 1.26 12.35
C VAL A 193 17.96 -0.03 11.52
N LEU A 194 17.98 0.07 10.19
CA LEU A 194 17.95 -1.10 9.31
C LEU A 194 19.20 -1.97 9.48
N LYS A 195 20.37 -1.35 9.69
CA LYS A 195 21.62 -2.05 9.95
C LYS A 195 21.58 -2.83 11.26
N ILE A 196 21.11 -2.23 12.35
CA ILE A 196 20.98 -2.91 13.65
C ILE A 196 20.12 -4.18 13.50
N TYR A 197 18.98 -4.08 12.80
CA TYR A 197 18.17 -5.26 12.55
C TYR A 197 18.88 -6.28 11.64
N ALA A 198 19.57 -5.83 10.59
CA ALA A 198 20.30 -6.71 9.69
C ALA A 198 21.41 -7.49 10.41
N ASP A 199 22.15 -6.81 11.29
CA ASP A 199 23.21 -7.43 12.11
C ASP A 199 22.60 -8.45 13.11
N ALA A 200 21.55 -8.08 13.83
CA ALA A 200 20.84 -8.97 14.76
C ALA A 200 20.19 -10.18 14.09
N ARG A 201 19.72 -10.03 12.86
CA ARG A 201 19.17 -11.11 12.05
C ARG A 201 20.23 -12.10 11.59
N GLY A 202 21.49 -11.66 11.47
CA GLY A 202 22.63 -12.40 10.95
C GLY A 202 22.72 -12.42 9.42
N PRO A 203 23.80 -13.02 8.88
CA PRO A 203 24.09 -13.06 7.45
C PRO A 203 22.98 -13.72 6.65
N ALA A 204 22.78 -13.25 5.40
CA ALA A 204 21.77 -13.79 4.50
C ALA A 204 22.17 -13.58 3.04
N LEU A 205 21.67 -14.45 2.17
CA LEU A 205 21.85 -14.32 0.72
C LEU A 205 21.14 -13.05 0.22
N PRO A 206 21.63 -12.42 -0.86
CA PRO A 206 21.00 -11.25 -1.46
C PRO A 206 19.53 -11.46 -1.84
N THR A 207 19.15 -12.69 -2.24
CA THR A 207 17.78 -13.07 -2.59
C THR A 207 16.88 -13.34 -1.39
N ALA A 208 17.47 -13.48 -0.18
CA ALA A 208 16.69 -13.75 1.03
C ALA A 208 15.80 -12.55 1.40
N PRO A 209 14.61 -12.78 2.01
CA PRO A 209 13.74 -11.69 2.43
C PRO A 209 14.43 -10.82 3.50
N PHE A 210 14.35 -9.51 3.36
CA PHE A 210 14.91 -8.59 4.34
C PHE A 210 14.17 -8.72 5.68
N PHE A 211 12.85 -8.67 5.68
CA PHE A 211 12.03 -8.90 6.88
C PHE A 211 11.53 -10.34 6.95
N ARG A 212 11.95 -11.06 8.00
CA ARG A 212 11.59 -12.47 8.23
C ARG A 212 10.64 -12.65 9.39
N SER A 213 9.77 -13.64 9.30
CA SER A 213 8.99 -14.15 10.44
C SER A 213 9.93 -14.88 11.43
N ARG A 214 9.40 -15.23 12.60
CA ARG A 214 10.13 -16.07 13.58
C ARG A 214 10.54 -17.44 13.02
N PHE A 215 9.93 -17.87 11.93
CA PHE A 215 10.24 -19.13 11.25
C PHE A 215 11.16 -18.94 10.03
N GLY A 216 11.81 -17.79 9.87
CA GLY A 216 12.72 -17.50 8.76
C GLY A 216 12.01 -17.18 7.42
N LYS A 217 10.69 -17.36 7.32
CA LYS A 217 9.90 -17.08 6.09
C LYS A 217 9.69 -15.57 5.88
N PRO A 218 9.47 -15.11 4.64
CA PRO A 218 9.11 -13.72 4.37
C PRO A 218 7.91 -13.28 5.20
N LEU A 219 7.91 -12.02 5.65
CA LEU A 219 6.68 -11.42 6.19
C LEU A 219 5.69 -11.18 5.05
N SER A 220 4.52 -11.80 5.13
CA SER A 220 3.46 -11.54 4.17
C SER A 220 2.91 -10.11 4.33
N ARG A 221 2.29 -9.59 3.28
CA ARG A 221 1.58 -8.30 3.34
C ARG A 221 0.56 -8.26 4.50
N ALA A 222 -0.17 -9.34 4.74
CA ALA A 222 -1.13 -9.44 5.84
C ALA A 222 -0.45 -9.36 7.21
N ALA A 223 0.71 -10.05 7.37
CA ALA A 223 1.49 -9.97 8.59
C ALA A 223 2.02 -8.56 8.87
N ILE A 224 2.48 -7.84 7.83
CA ILE A 224 2.89 -6.43 7.95
C ILE A 224 1.73 -5.55 8.41
N TYR A 225 0.53 -5.71 7.82
CA TYR A 225 -0.66 -4.98 8.26
C TYR A 225 -0.99 -5.24 9.72
N GLU A 226 -0.96 -6.51 10.15
CA GLU A 226 -1.27 -6.86 11.54
C GLU A 226 -0.20 -6.35 12.52
N ARG A 227 1.09 -6.37 12.14
CA ARG A 227 2.15 -5.78 12.97
C ARG A 227 1.95 -4.28 13.17
N VAL A 228 1.75 -3.54 12.09
CA VAL A 228 1.50 -2.09 12.14
C VAL A 228 0.25 -1.79 13.00
N ARG A 229 -0.83 -2.53 12.80
CA ARG A 229 -2.06 -2.37 13.57
C ARG A 229 -1.87 -2.70 15.06
N SER A 230 -1.16 -3.78 15.36
CA SER A 230 -0.88 -4.21 16.73
C SER A 230 -0.04 -3.17 17.47
N TRP A 231 1.02 -2.66 16.84
CA TRP A 231 1.85 -1.60 17.45
C TRP A 231 1.07 -0.30 17.63
N GLY A 232 0.22 0.10 16.68
CA GLY A 232 -0.66 1.26 16.84
C GLY A 232 -1.59 1.14 18.06
N ARG A 233 -2.13 -0.06 18.32
CA ARG A 233 -2.94 -0.32 19.53
C ARG A 233 -2.10 -0.26 20.80
N ARG A 234 -0.93 -0.90 20.81
CA ARG A 234 -0.03 -0.92 21.98
C ARG A 234 0.49 0.46 22.33
N SER A 235 0.80 1.28 21.33
CA SER A 235 1.21 2.67 21.50
C SER A 235 0.07 3.61 21.87
N ARG A 236 -1.16 3.10 22.08
CA ARG A 236 -2.36 3.88 22.41
C ARG A 236 -2.61 5.05 21.44
N ILE A 237 -2.22 4.90 20.17
CA ILE A 237 -2.52 5.87 19.13
C ILE A 237 -4.03 5.86 18.90
N GLY A 238 -4.71 6.98 19.15
CA GLY A 238 -6.18 7.09 19.14
C GLY A 238 -6.87 6.86 17.78
N VAL A 239 -6.10 6.44 16.75
CA VAL A 239 -6.61 6.17 15.40
C VAL A 239 -6.13 4.80 14.90
N PRO A 240 -6.96 4.06 14.14
CA PRO A 240 -6.54 2.78 13.56
C PRO A 240 -5.32 2.95 12.66
N LEU A 241 -4.21 2.29 12.98
CA LEU A 241 -2.99 2.38 12.21
C LEU A 241 -2.95 1.33 11.10
N SER A 242 -2.37 1.70 9.96
CA SER A 242 -2.12 0.82 8.81
C SER A 242 -0.91 1.30 8.02
N PRO A 243 -0.26 0.43 7.22
CA PRO A 243 0.83 0.84 6.33
C PRO A 243 0.43 1.98 5.37
N HIS A 244 -0.82 2.00 4.93
CA HIS A 244 -1.32 3.09 4.09
C HIS A 244 -1.39 4.43 4.85
N ARG A 245 -1.79 4.40 6.11
CA ARG A 245 -1.78 5.61 6.96
C ARG A 245 -0.36 6.08 7.25
N MET A 246 0.59 5.18 7.49
CA MET A 246 2.01 5.55 7.66
C MET A 246 2.56 6.22 6.39
N ARG A 247 2.25 5.67 5.22
CA ARG A 247 2.61 6.28 3.94
C ARG A 247 1.96 7.67 3.73
N HIS A 248 0.70 7.84 4.15
CA HIS A 248 0.04 9.15 4.12
C HIS A 248 0.72 10.13 5.09
N THR A 249 1.07 9.69 6.29
CA THR A 249 1.83 10.48 7.28
C THR A 249 3.18 10.91 6.70
N PHE A 250 3.94 10.00 6.08
CA PHE A 250 5.18 10.31 5.37
C PHE A 250 4.98 11.44 4.36
N ALA A 251 4.00 11.30 3.46
CA ALA A 251 3.71 12.33 2.46
C ALA A 251 3.33 13.68 3.07
N THR A 252 2.46 13.66 4.09
CA THR A 252 2.00 14.89 4.78
C THR A 252 3.16 15.59 5.48
N HIS A 253 4.06 14.85 6.12
CA HIS A 253 5.22 15.43 6.80
C HIS A 253 6.23 16.01 5.80
N LEU A 254 6.44 15.40 4.65
CA LEU A 254 7.27 15.97 3.58
C LEU A 254 6.65 17.26 3.02
N VAL A 255 5.33 17.31 2.80
CA VAL A 255 4.64 18.55 2.39
C VAL A 255 4.84 19.64 3.43
N ARG A 256 4.67 19.33 4.72
CA ARG A 256 4.90 20.29 5.82
C ARG A 256 6.37 20.74 5.92
N ALA A 257 7.30 19.87 5.54
CA ALA A 257 8.72 20.21 5.44
C ALA A 257 9.08 20.99 4.16
N GLY A 258 8.09 21.39 3.34
CA GLY A 258 8.30 22.21 2.14
C GLY A 258 8.79 21.43 0.92
N VAL A 259 8.73 20.10 0.93
CA VAL A 259 9.12 19.28 -0.24
C VAL A 259 8.06 19.36 -1.32
N GLY A 260 8.48 19.61 -2.56
CA GLY A 260 7.58 19.74 -3.71
C GLY A 260 6.77 18.47 -3.99
N LEU A 261 5.50 18.64 -4.39
CA LEU A 261 4.57 17.52 -4.64
C LEU A 261 5.05 16.55 -5.73
N VAL A 262 5.82 17.03 -6.72
CA VAL A 262 6.40 16.20 -7.77
C VAL A 262 7.42 15.23 -7.17
N THR A 263 8.33 15.72 -6.34
CA THR A 263 9.34 14.91 -5.65
C THR A 263 8.67 13.86 -4.74
N ILE A 264 7.63 14.25 -4.00
CA ILE A 264 6.87 13.33 -3.14
C ILE A 264 6.17 12.25 -3.99
N ARG A 265 5.56 12.62 -5.12
CA ARG A 265 4.95 11.68 -6.06
C ARG A 265 5.95 10.62 -6.54
N ASP A 266 7.15 11.05 -6.90
CA ASP A 266 8.19 10.17 -7.45
C ASP A 266 8.79 9.26 -6.37
N LEU A 267 9.03 9.76 -5.16
CA LEU A 267 9.37 8.94 -3.99
C LEU A 267 8.32 7.87 -3.72
N LEU A 268 7.04 8.24 -3.80
CA LEU A 268 5.94 7.31 -3.58
C LEU A 268 5.68 6.38 -4.77
N GLY A 269 6.14 6.68 -5.97
CA GLY A 269 5.87 5.92 -7.19
C GLY A 269 4.37 5.93 -7.54
N HIS A 270 3.76 7.12 -7.59
CA HIS A 270 2.38 7.30 -8.04
C HIS A 270 2.34 7.48 -9.56
N ARG A 271 1.69 6.55 -10.28
CA ARG A 271 1.58 6.56 -11.74
C ARG A 271 0.54 7.54 -12.32
N GLN A 272 -0.38 8.06 -11.53
CA GLN A 272 -1.44 8.94 -12.02
C GLN A 272 -1.32 10.33 -11.43
N ILE A 273 -0.75 11.22 -12.26
CA ILE A 273 -1.31 12.56 -12.43
C ILE A 273 -1.70 12.61 -13.89
N THR A 274 -2.99 12.56 -14.17
CA THR A 274 -3.57 12.88 -15.47
C THR A 274 -3.10 14.28 -15.87
N SER A 275 -2.42 14.35 -17.02
CA SER A 275 -2.03 15.57 -17.70
C SER A 275 -1.06 16.51 -16.96
N THR A 276 0.22 16.13 -16.89
CA THR A 276 1.28 17.12 -17.11
C THR A 276 2.55 16.40 -17.57
N GLN A 277 2.59 16.09 -18.85
CA GLN A 277 3.79 15.60 -19.55
C GLN A 277 4.88 16.66 -19.70
N ILE A 278 4.94 17.68 -18.88
CA ILE A 278 5.83 18.83 -19.09
C ILE A 278 6.61 19.16 -17.84
N TYR A 279 6.95 18.32 -16.94
CA TYR A 279 7.85 18.79 -15.89
C TYR A 279 8.85 17.76 -15.41
N LEU A 280 10.09 18.12 -15.74
CA LEU A 280 11.27 18.05 -14.93
C LEU A 280 11.69 16.66 -14.51
N HIS A 281 12.80 16.29 -15.05
CA HIS A 281 13.67 15.28 -14.52
C HIS A 281 13.98 15.61 -13.05
N VAL A 282 13.26 15.00 -12.12
CA VAL A 282 13.64 14.98 -10.71
C VAL A 282 14.95 14.20 -10.65
N THR A 283 16.01 14.87 -10.26
CA THR A 283 17.34 14.26 -10.21
C THR A 283 17.47 13.33 -9.00
N ALA A 284 18.47 12.46 -9.01
CA ALA A 284 18.77 11.64 -7.85
C ALA A 284 19.13 12.50 -6.61
N GLU A 285 19.70 13.68 -6.82
CA GLU A 285 20.02 14.68 -5.80
C GLU A 285 18.76 15.26 -5.18
N ASP A 286 17.72 15.58 -5.95
CA ASP A 286 16.44 16.08 -5.45
C ASP A 286 15.75 15.03 -4.57
N LEU A 287 15.80 13.76 -4.97
CA LEU A 287 15.24 12.65 -4.18
C LEU A 287 16.00 12.46 -2.86
N LYS A 288 17.33 12.55 -2.89
CA LYS A 288 18.16 12.47 -1.68
C LYS A 288 17.90 13.64 -0.73
N ALA A 289 17.82 14.87 -1.26
CA ALA A 289 17.52 16.06 -0.49
C ALA A 289 16.13 15.98 0.15
N ALA A 290 15.13 15.45 -0.57
CA ALA A 290 13.79 15.25 -0.05
C ALA A 290 13.75 14.19 1.07
N ALA A 291 14.45 13.07 0.91
CA ALA A 291 14.54 12.03 1.93
C ALA A 291 15.25 12.56 3.21
N ALA A 292 16.29 13.38 3.04
CA ALA A 292 17.01 14.00 4.15
C ALA A 292 16.15 15.00 4.96
N ARG A 293 15.18 15.65 4.32
CA ARG A 293 14.24 16.60 4.98
C ARG A 293 13.11 15.90 5.73
N HIS A 294 12.96 14.57 5.61
CA HIS A 294 11.92 13.87 6.35
C HIS A 294 12.23 13.86 7.86
N PRO A 295 11.27 14.16 8.74
CA PRO A 295 11.50 14.29 10.18
C PRO A 295 11.88 12.97 10.87
N ILE A 296 11.95 11.84 10.15
CA ILE A 296 12.37 10.55 10.69
C ILE A 296 13.74 10.64 11.39
N GLY A 297 14.70 11.41 10.83
CA GLY A 297 16.01 11.59 11.42
C GLY A 297 15.96 12.21 12.81
N ALA A 298 15.19 13.30 12.97
CA ALA A 298 14.98 13.96 14.24
C ALA A 298 14.22 13.08 15.23
N LEU A 299 13.16 12.39 14.76
CA LEU A 299 12.36 11.50 15.59
C LEU A 299 13.14 10.26 16.07
N LEU A 300 13.98 9.66 15.22
CA LEU A 300 14.82 8.54 15.62
C LEU A 300 15.92 8.96 16.63
N ALA A 301 16.38 10.21 16.56
CA ALA A 301 17.34 10.73 17.55
C ALA A 301 16.73 10.84 18.96
N THR A 302 15.39 10.98 19.09
CA THR A 302 14.70 10.98 20.39
C THR A 302 14.41 9.58 20.93
N VAL A 303 14.66 8.54 20.13
CA VAL A 303 14.41 7.15 20.48
C VAL A 303 15.76 6.44 20.67
N GLU A 304 16.41 6.72 21.80
CA GLU A 304 17.80 6.32 22.10
C GLU A 304 18.06 4.81 21.93
N HIS A 305 17.05 3.96 22.18
CA HIS A 305 17.22 2.51 22.08
C HIS A 305 17.21 1.96 20.63
N LEU A 306 16.84 2.77 19.64
CA LEU A 306 16.90 2.39 18.22
C LEU A 306 18.23 2.75 17.54
N LEU A 307 19.03 3.61 18.16
CA LEU A 307 20.34 4.01 17.65
C LEU A 307 21.43 3.57 18.63
N PRO A 308 22.59 3.09 18.16
CA PRO A 308 23.68 2.74 19.04
C PRO A 308 24.16 3.99 19.78
N ALA A 309 24.32 3.89 21.10
CA ALA A 309 24.92 4.93 21.91
C ALA A 309 26.32 5.28 21.35
N GLY A 310 26.46 6.46 20.82
CA GLY A 310 27.76 7.10 20.67
C GLY A 310 28.48 7.12 19.34
N ARG A 311 27.92 6.67 18.17
CA ARG A 311 28.52 7.03 16.84
C ARG A 311 27.55 6.75 15.70
N LEU A 312 27.13 7.79 15.00
CA LEU A 312 26.63 7.66 13.62
C LEU A 312 27.79 7.13 12.75
N PRO A 313 27.65 5.98 12.08
CA PRO A 313 28.75 5.38 11.33
C PRO A 313 29.21 6.18 10.09
N PHE A 314 28.66 7.33 9.82
CA PHE A 314 28.87 8.08 8.58
C PHE A 314 29.41 9.51 8.72
N GLN A 315 29.97 9.91 9.88
CA GLN A 315 30.64 11.23 9.99
C GLN A 315 32.08 11.25 9.42
N ARG A 316 32.59 10.16 8.80
CA ARG A 316 33.91 10.16 8.17
C ARG A 316 33.82 10.16 6.63
N ALA A 317 33.35 11.25 6.05
CA ALA A 317 33.58 11.56 4.63
C ALA A 317 33.53 13.08 4.39
N ARG A 318 34.17 13.85 5.30
CA ARG A 318 34.57 15.23 4.99
C ARG A 318 36.07 15.32 5.21
N GLY A 319 36.84 14.93 4.20
CA GLY A 319 38.29 15.01 4.22
C GLY A 319 38.89 14.58 2.91
N PHE A 320 38.38 15.14 1.79
CA PHE A 320 39.12 15.23 0.55
C PHE A 320 38.75 16.57 -0.09
N ALA A 321 39.44 17.60 0.41
CA ALA A 321 39.51 18.87 -0.29
C ALA A 321 40.96 19.36 -0.16
N SER A 322 41.54 19.59 -1.31
CA SER A 322 42.68 20.46 -1.59
C SER A 322 44.07 20.08 -1.05
N SER A 323 44.85 19.49 -1.94
CA SER A 323 46.19 19.97 -2.20
C SER A 323 46.71 19.33 -3.50
N GLY A 324 47.10 20.19 -4.46
CA GLY A 324 47.74 19.83 -5.72
C GLY A 324 47.01 20.39 -6.93
#